data_f84c063fb7df639e951a817b50b043f6
#
_entry.id   f84c063fb7df639e951a817b50b043f6
#
_cell.length_a   1.000
_cell.length_b   1.000
_cell.length_c   1.000
_cell.angle_alpha   90.00
_cell.angle_beta   90.00
_cell.angle_gamma   90.00
#
_symmetry.space_group_name_H-M   'P 1'
#
loop_
_entity.id
_entity.type
_entity.pdbx_description
1 polymer ?
#
loop_
_entity_poly.entity_id
_entity_poly.type
_entity_poly.pdbx_seq_one_letter_code
_entity_poly.pdbx_strand_id
1 'polypeptide(L)'
;MDFAPSARAQALRERMDAFVERYLLPHNPAWHRAVQEGAYPPPFMEDLKALAREEGLWNLFLPGLRDDEPGTRLSHLEYAPLAESMGRLPWAAEVFNCSAPDTGNMELLHRFASPAQRQQWLEPLLQGHIRSAFAMSEPDVASSDPTNLQTTVRREGDTLVVQGRKWFITGAAHPHCRLLIVLCRSADDEGSGEPMPDSHHQHSMVLVPLDAPGVQVLRNSSVPHQHTP
;
A
#
# COMPACT_ATOMS: atom_id res chain seq x y z
N MET A 1 -28.79 -9.31 -7.72
CA MET A 1 -27.75 -8.27 -7.59
C MET A 1 -27.41 -7.86 -9.02
N ASP A 2 -27.46 -6.59 -9.32
CA ASP A 2 -27.11 -6.09 -10.65
C ASP A 2 -25.63 -5.63 -10.61
N PHE A 3 -24.83 -6.18 -11.51
CA PHE A 3 -23.41 -5.84 -11.67
C PHE A 3 -23.15 -4.93 -12.88
N ALA A 4 -24.20 -4.44 -13.53
CA ALA A 4 -24.03 -3.50 -14.63
C ALA A 4 -23.32 -2.23 -14.14
N PRO A 5 -22.30 -1.74 -14.88
CA PRO A 5 -21.60 -0.52 -14.49
C PRO A 5 -22.57 0.68 -14.53
N SER A 6 -22.45 1.58 -13.56
CA SER A 6 -23.15 2.86 -13.62
C SER A 6 -22.65 3.70 -14.82
N ALA A 7 -23.45 4.63 -15.29
CA ALA A 7 -23.02 5.55 -16.36
C ALA A 7 -21.73 6.31 -16.00
N ARG A 8 -21.54 6.64 -14.71
CA ARG A 8 -20.32 7.25 -14.20
C ARG A 8 -19.12 6.30 -14.30
N ALA A 9 -19.28 5.05 -13.87
CA ALA A 9 -18.23 4.04 -13.95
C ALA A 9 -17.83 3.76 -15.41
N GLN A 10 -18.83 3.67 -16.31
CA GLN A 10 -18.60 3.49 -17.74
C GLN A 10 -17.78 4.64 -18.34
N ALA A 11 -18.18 5.89 -18.09
CA ALA A 11 -17.45 7.07 -18.57
C ALA A 11 -16.02 7.15 -18.03
N LEU A 12 -15.80 6.79 -16.76
CA LEU A 12 -14.46 6.71 -16.18
C LEU A 12 -13.62 5.59 -16.80
N ARG A 13 -14.22 4.44 -17.07
CA ARG A 13 -13.56 3.32 -17.75
C ARG A 13 -13.08 3.72 -19.14
N GLU A 14 -13.94 4.36 -19.93
CA GLU A 14 -13.57 4.84 -21.28
C GLU A 14 -12.40 5.81 -21.22
N ARG A 15 -12.39 6.74 -20.26
CA ARG A 15 -11.25 7.65 -20.04
C ARG A 15 -10.00 6.91 -19.59
N MET A 16 -10.13 5.96 -18.67
CA MET A 16 -9.02 5.11 -18.21
C MET A 16 -8.42 4.32 -19.36
N ASP A 17 -9.24 3.67 -20.19
CA ASP A 17 -8.78 2.90 -21.33
C ASP A 17 -8.06 3.80 -22.35
N ALA A 18 -8.60 4.98 -22.65
CA ALA A 18 -7.96 5.96 -23.51
C ALA A 18 -6.60 6.44 -22.93
N PHE A 19 -6.51 6.65 -21.61
CA PHE A 19 -5.27 7.02 -20.94
C PHE A 19 -4.22 5.88 -21.05
N VAL A 20 -4.62 4.65 -20.78
CA VAL A 20 -3.74 3.47 -20.91
C VAL A 20 -3.21 3.34 -22.33
N GLU A 21 -4.09 3.42 -23.33
CA GLU A 21 -3.70 3.33 -24.75
C GLU A 21 -2.74 4.45 -25.16
N ARG A 22 -3.05 5.67 -24.77
CA ARG A 22 -2.31 6.86 -25.21
C ARG A 22 -0.98 7.04 -24.51
N TYR A 23 -0.93 6.76 -23.22
CA TYR A 23 0.22 7.10 -22.38
C TYR A 23 0.95 5.89 -21.81
N LEU A 24 0.25 4.85 -21.34
CA LEU A 24 0.93 3.77 -20.64
C LEU A 24 1.50 2.72 -21.59
N LEU A 25 0.74 2.26 -22.56
CA LEU A 25 1.22 1.24 -23.51
C LEU A 25 2.48 1.67 -24.27
N PRO A 26 2.59 2.92 -24.75
CA PRO A 26 3.84 3.38 -25.39
C PRO A 26 5.06 3.39 -24.47
N HIS A 27 4.86 3.59 -23.15
CA HIS A 27 5.94 3.59 -22.17
C HIS A 27 6.32 2.19 -21.67
N ASN A 28 5.51 1.18 -21.94
CA ASN A 28 5.75 -0.17 -21.41
C ASN A 28 7.13 -0.78 -21.75
N PRO A 29 7.65 -0.66 -22.99
CA PRO A 29 9.01 -1.14 -23.29
C PRO A 29 10.09 -0.38 -22.51
N ALA A 30 9.92 0.92 -22.29
CA ALA A 30 10.86 1.73 -21.53
C ALA A 30 10.82 1.37 -20.04
N TRP A 31 9.64 1.08 -19.50
CA TRP A 31 9.46 0.61 -18.12
C TRP A 31 10.22 -0.70 -17.90
N HIS A 32 10.04 -1.69 -18.77
CA HIS A 32 10.73 -2.97 -18.65
C HIS A 32 12.25 -2.83 -18.70
N ARG A 33 12.78 -1.99 -19.61
CA ARG A 33 14.22 -1.72 -19.67
C ARG A 33 14.74 -1.09 -18.36
N ALA A 34 14.08 -0.04 -17.87
CA ALA A 34 14.48 0.63 -16.65
C ALA A 34 14.51 -0.34 -15.44
N VAL A 35 13.49 -1.17 -15.31
CA VAL A 35 13.43 -2.19 -14.25
C VAL A 35 14.58 -3.21 -14.38
N GLN A 36 14.87 -3.70 -15.59
CA GLN A 36 15.97 -4.63 -15.81
C GLN A 36 17.35 -4.01 -15.51
N GLU A 37 17.49 -2.71 -15.73
CA GLU A 37 18.69 -1.94 -15.43
C GLU A 37 18.78 -1.49 -13.96
N GLY A 38 17.78 -1.82 -13.14
CA GLY A 38 17.70 -1.43 -11.72
C GLY A 38 17.33 0.05 -11.50
N ALA A 39 16.87 0.74 -12.54
CA ALA A 39 16.43 2.14 -12.47
C ALA A 39 14.92 2.21 -12.16
N TYR A 40 14.58 2.01 -10.90
CA TYR A 40 13.18 2.06 -10.44
C TYR A 40 13.01 3.08 -9.31
N PRO A 41 11.93 3.92 -9.30
CA PRO A 41 10.95 4.08 -10.38
C PRO A 41 11.55 4.76 -11.61
N PRO A 42 11.07 4.42 -12.83
CA PRO A 42 11.50 5.12 -14.04
C PRO A 42 11.20 6.63 -13.98
N PRO A 43 12.04 7.50 -14.52
CA PRO A 43 11.88 8.97 -14.41
C PRO A 43 10.52 9.48 -14.92
N PHE A 44 9.93 8.86 -15.94
CA PHE A 44 8.66 9.26 -16.52
C PHE A 44 7.43 8.95 -15.64
N MET A 45 7.60 8.21 -14.54
CA MET A 45 6.46 7.82 -13.68
C MET A 45 5.77 9.02 -13.05
N GLU A 46 6.54 10.03 -12.61
CA GLU A 46 5.96 11.21 -11.97
C GLU A 46 5.19 12.09 -12.99
N ASP A 47 5.66 12.18 -14.24
CA ASP A 47 4.95 12.88 -15.31
C ASP A 47 3.60 12.20 -15.62
N LEU A 48 3.59 10.86 -15.68
CA LEU A 48 2.36 10.10 -15.88
C LEU A 48 1.38 10.21 -14.69
N LYS A 49 1.90 10.26 -13.47
CA LYS A 49 1.08 10.52 -12.26
C LYS A 49 0.48 11.92 -12.28
N ALA A 50 1.24 12.93 -12.73
CA ALA A 50 0.74 14.29 -12.89
C ALA A 50 -0.41 14.35 -13.90
N LEU A 51 -0.24 13.74 -15.08
CA LEU A 51 -1.29 13.63 -16.09
C LEU A 51 -2.54 12.92 -15.58
N ALA A 52 -2.37 11.82 -14.84
CA ALA A 52 -3.49 11.09 -14.25
C ALA A 52 -4.29 11.95 -13.25
N ARG A 53 -3.61 12.78 -12.46
CA ARG A 53 -4.27 13.76 -11.56
C ARG A 53 -5.05 14.81 -12.34
N GLU A 54 -4.43 15.42 -13.37
CA GLU A 54 -5.08 16.42 -14.23
C GLU A 54 -6.33 15.88 -14.90
N GLU A 55 -6.29 14.61 -15.31
CA GLU A 55 -7.46 13.94 -15.89
C GLU A 55 -8.45 13.42 -14.83
N GLY A 56 -8.24 13.67 -13.53
CA GLY A 56 -9.13 13.21 -12.46
C GLY A 56 -9.20 11.69 -12.31
N LEU A 57 -8.12 11.00 -12.71
CA LEU A 57 -7.95 9.54 -12.58
C LEU A 57 -7.03 9.21 -11.41
N TRP A 58 -7.34 9.74 -10.21
CA TRP A 58 -6.50 9.62 -9.03
C TRP A 58 -7.25 9.08 -7.82
N ASN A 59 -6.64 8.20 -7.03
CA ASN A 59 -7.24 7.58 -5.84
C ASN A 59 -8.61 6.96 -6.11
N LEU A 60 -8.76 6.23 -7.20
CA LEU A 60 -10.05 5.70 -7.68
C LEU A 60 -10.63 4.61 -6.75
N PHE A 61 -9.75 3.95 -5.99
CA PHE A 61 -10.08 2.76 -5.18
C PHE A 61 -10.80 3.07 -3.86
N LEU A 62 -10.65 4.29 -3.31
CA LEU A 62 -11.05 4.60 -1.94
C LEU A 62 -12.45 5.23 -1.88
N PRO A 63 -13.47 4.47 -1.47
CA PRO A 63 -14.80 5.03 -1.21
C PRO A 63 -14.81 5.81 0.11
N GLY A 64 -15.76 6.72 0.27
CA GLY A 64 -15.95 7.42 1.54
C GLY A 64 -14.92 8.52 1.86
N LEU A 65 -14.12 8.94 0.88
CA LEU A 65 -13.28 10.14 1.00
C LEU A 65 -14.12 11.36 1.35
N ARG A 66 -13.56 12.26 2.17
CA ARG A 66 -14.13 13.58 2.45
C ARG A 66 -13.99 14.49 1.22
N ASP A 67 -14.71 15.61 1.21
CA ASP A 67 -14.70 16.53 0.07
C ASP A 67 -13.34 17.23 -0.13
N ASP A 68 -12.55 17.35 0.93
CA ASP A 68 -11.21 17.93 0.95
C ASP A 68 -10.09 16.91 0.64
N GLU A 69 -10.42 15.62 0.56
CA GLU A 69 -9.45 14.56 0.26
C GLU A 69 -9.38 14.26 -1.25
N PRO A 70 -8.19 14.10 -1.83
CA PRO A 70 -8.03 13.84 -3.25
C PRO A 70 -8.51 12.44 -3.63
N GLY A 71 -9.37 12.33 -4.64
CA GLY A 71 -9.87 11.07 -5.18
C GLY A 71 -11.27 11.17 -5.77
N THR A 72 -11.79 10.09 -6.33
CA THR A 72 -13.04 10.06 -7.10
C THR A 72 -14.25 9.55 -6.34
N ARG A 73 -14.10 9.04 -5.13
CA ARG A 73 -15.20 8.55 -4.26
C ARG A 73 -16.11 7.53 -4.95
N LEU A 74 -15.52 6.58 -5.65
CA LEU A 74 -16.26 5.48 -6.27
C LEU A 74 -16.63 4.43 -5.22
N SER A 75 -17.76 3.78 -5.41
CA SER A 75 -18.05 2.52 -4.73
C SER A 75 -17.11 1.42 -5.25
N HIS A 76 -16.93 0.34 -4.49
CA HIS A 76 -16.14 -0.81 -4.95
C HIS A 76 -16.68 -1.42 -6.25
N LEU A 77 -18.00 -1.42 -6.44
CA LEU A 77 -18.63 -1.91 -7.68
C LEU A 77 -18.26 -1.02 -8.88
N GLU A 78 -18.20 0.30 -8.68
CA GLU A 78 -17.81 1.24 -9.73
C GLU A 78 -16.30 1.18 -10.02
N TYR A 79 -15.49 0.87 -9.01
CA TYR A 79 -14.04 0.75 -9.16
C TYR A 79 -13.61 -0.53 -9.88
N ALA A 80 -14.34 -1.64 -9.73
CA ALA A 80 -13.95 -2.95 -10.26
C ALA A 80 -13.58 -2.94 -11.77
N PRO A 81 -14.39 -2.33 -12.69
CA PRO A 81 -14.02 -2.27 -14.10
C PRO A 81 -12.78 -1.39 -14.38
N LEU A 82 -12.47 -0.42 -13.51
CA LEU A 82 -11.27 0.40 -13.64
C LEU A 82 -10.02 -0.39 -13.20
N ALA A 83 -10.15 -1.20 -12.15
CA ALA A 83 -9.09 -2.12 -11.73
C ALA A 83 -8.74 -3.14 -12.82
N GLU A 84 -9.75 -3.64 -13.56
CA GLU A 84 -9.54 -4.50 -14.73
C GLU A 84 -8.73 -3.79 -15.82
N SER A 85 -9.06 -2.54 -16.16
CA SER A 85 -8.33 -1.74 -17.14
C SER A 85 -6.87 -1.50 -16.72
N MET A 86 -6.62 -1.20 -15.43
CA MET A 86 -5.26 -1.05 -14.89
C MET A 86 -4.48 -2.37 -14.92
N GLY A 87 -5.15 -3.52 -14.72
CA GLY A 87 -4.53 -4.84 -14.75
C GLY A 87 -3.90 -5.25 -16.08
N ARG A 88 -4.07 -4.48 -17.15
CA ARG A 88 -3.44 -4.71 -18.46
C ARG A 88 -1.91 -4.55 -18.42
N LEU A 89 -1.40 -3.74 -17.47
CA LEU A 89 0.03 -3.53 -17.26
C LEU A 89 0.36 -3.67 -15.77
N PRO A 90 1.44 -4.38 -15.40
CA PRO A 90 1.75 -4.68 -13.99
C PRO A 90 2.06 -3.42 -13.14
N TRP A 91 2.37 -2.30 -13.78
CA TRP A 91 2.75 -1.05 -13.15
C TRP A 91 1.69 0.09 -13.30
N ALA A 92 0.63 -0.16 -14.09
CA ALA A 92 -0.35 0.90 -14.38
C ALA A 92 -1.04 1.43 -13.12
N ALA A 93 -1.39 0.55 -12.17
CA ALA A 93 -2.09 0.94 -10.96
C ALA A 93 -1.32 2.00 -10.14
N GLU A 94 0.01 2.01 -10.21
CA GLU A 94 0.83 3.01 -9.53
C GLU A 94 0.63 4.42 -10.10
N VAL A 95 0.43 4.55 -11.40
CA VAL A 95 0.20 5.85 -12.07
C VAL A 95 -1.04 6.55 -11.53
N PHE A 96 -2.04 5.78 -11.10
CA PHE A 96 -3.32 6.26 -10.58
C PHE A 96 -3.40 6.29 -9.04
N ASN A 97 -2.26 6.04 -8.36
CA ASN A 97 -2.18 5.84 -6.91
C ASN A 97 -3.14 4.75 -6.40
N CYS A 98 -3.28 3.70 -7.17
CA CYS A 98 -4.19 2.58 -6.92
C CYS A 98 -3.45 1.24 -6.73
N SER A 99 -2.12 1.27 -6.52
CA SER A 99 -1.36 0.04 -6.37
C SER A 99 -1.33 -0.47 -4.94
N ALA A 100 -1.33 -1.79 -4.78
CA ALA A 100 -1.05 -2.42 -3.49
C ALA A 100 0.46 -2.31 -3.16
N PRO A 101 0.83 -2.23 -1.88
CA PRO A 101 -0.02 -2.29 -0.68
C PRO A 101 -0.64 -0.96 -0.25
N ASP A 102 -0.29 0.16 -0.90
CA ASP A 102 -0.73 1.50 -0.49
C ASP A 102 -2.24 1.63 -0.40
N THR A 103 -2.99 1.01 -1.33
CA THR A 103 -4.46 1.05 -1.31
C THR A 103 -5.05 0.53 0.00
N GLY A 104 -4.63 -0.65 0.45
CA GLY A 104 -5.08 -1.21 1.72
C GLY A 104 -4.60 -0.41 2.93
N ASN A 105 -3.35 0.09 2.88
CA ASN A 105 -2.78 0.90 3.95
C ASN A 105 -3.49 2.26 4.07
N MET A 106 -3.81 2.91 2.95
CA MET A 106 -4.59 4.16 2.95
C MET A 106 -6.01 3.94 3.47
N GLU A 107 -6.67 2.83 3.10
CA GLU A 107 -8.01 2.51 3.63
C GLU A 107 -7.97 2.27 5.14
N LEU A 108 -6.96 1.55 5.64
CA LEU A 108 -6.76 1.32 7.07
C LEU A 108 -6.55 2.65 7.80
N LEU A 109 -5.66 3.50 7.31
CA LEU A 109 -5.41 4.80 7.91
C LEU A 109 -6.64 5.72 7.84
N HIS A 110 -7.38 5.68 6.74
CA HIS A 110 -8.61 6.44 6.57
C HIS A 110 -9.67 6.08 7.62
N ARG A 111 -9.77 4.80 7.97
CA ARG A 111 -10.78 4.31 8.92
C ARG A 111 -10.36 4.45 10.38
N PHE A 112 -9.09 4.25 10.70
CA PHE A 112 -8.65 4.00 12.08
C PHE A 112 -7.60 4.98 12.60
N ALA A 113 -6.93 5.75 11.74
CA ALA A 113 -5.87 6.64 12.17
C ALA A 113 -6.43 7.85 12.95
N SER A 114 -5.70 8.25 13.99
CA SER A 114 -5.93 9.51 14.70
C SER A 114 -5.71 10.72 13.77
N PRO A 115 -6.21 11.91 14.11
CA PRO A 115 -5.96 13.11 13.29
C PRO A 115 -4.47 13.37 13.02
N ALA A 116 -3.60 13.18 14.01
CA ALA A 116 -2.17 13.34 13.85
C ALA A 116 -1.55 12.31 12.89
N GLN A 117 -1.97 11.04 13.00
CA GLN A 117 -1.52 9.97 12.10
C GLN A 117 -2.04 10.18 10.66
N ARG A 118 -3.26 10.69 10.50
CA ARG A 118 -3.80 11.05 9.17
C ARG A 118 -2.95 12.13 8.52
N GLN A 119 -2.65 13.20 9.23
CA GLN A 119 -1.80 14.28 8.75
C GLN A 119 -0.40 13.80 8.42
N GLN A 120 0.19 12.96 9.26
CA GLN A 120 1.55 12.48 9.09
C GLN A 120 1.70 11.46 7.95
N TRP A 121 0.72 10.57 7.78
CA TRP A 121 0.85 9.40 6.91
C TRP A 121 -0.19 9.34 5.79
N LEU A 122 -1.49 9.51 6.11
CA LEU A 122 -2.53 9.34 5.11
C LEU A 122 -2.50 10.45 4.06
N GLU A 123 -2.40 11.69 4.47
CA GLU A 123 -2.39 12.83 3.53
C GLU A 123 -1.23 12.74 2.52
N PRO A 124 0.04 12.49 2.94
CA PRO A 124 1.11 12.30 1.98
C PRO A 124 0.94 11.06 1.08
N LEU A 125 0.32 9.98 1.56
CA LEU A 125 -0.02 8.81 0.75
C LEU A 125 -1.09 9.15 -0.30
N LEU A 126 -2.17 9.83 0.09
CA LEU A 126 -3.22 10.28 -0.83
C LEU A 126 -2.68 11.25 -1.89
N GLN A 127 -1.70 12.07 -1.52
CA GLN A 127 -0.98 12.95 -2.46
C GLN A 127 0.05 12.20 -3.33
N GLY A 128 0.36 10.94 -3.00
CA GLY A 128 1.39 10.16 -3.69
C GLY A 128 2.82 10.64 -3.45
N HIS A 129 3.05 11.45 -2.39
CA HIS A 129 4.38 11.94 -2.02
C HIS A 129 5.24 10.88 -1.36
N ILE A 130 4.60 9.91 -0.69
CA ILE A 130 5.27 8.77 -0.07
C ILE A 130 4.59 7.48 -0.49
N ARG A 131 5.29 6.37 -0.26
CA ARG A 131 4.78 5.01 -0.38
C ARG A 131 4.82 4.34 0.99
N SER A 132 4.10 3.24 1.10
CA SER A 132 4.03 2.43 2.31
C SER A 132 4.19 0.95 2.00
N ALA A 133 4.41 0.15 3.04
CA ALA A 133 4.40 -1.30 2.92
C ALA A 133 3.61 -1.94 4.07
N PHE A 134 3.06 -3.12 3.80
CA PHE A 134 2.36 -3.91 4.81
C PHE A 134 3.22 -5.12 5.18
N ALA A 135 3.77 -5.11 6.40
CA ALA A 135 4.73 -6.09 6.87
C ALA A 135 4.03 -7.17 7.72
N MET A 136 3.53 -8.21 7.06
CA MET A 136 2.85 -9.34 7.69
C MET A 136 3.70 -10.61 7.69
N SER A 137 4.08 -11.09 6.50
CA SER A 137 4.70 -12.41 6.31
C SER A 137 6.05 -12.54 7.01
N GLU A 138 6.31 -13.74 7.54
CA GLU A 138 7.54 -14.07 8.26
C GLU A 138 8.22 -15.30 7.63
N PRO A 139 9.58 -15.38 7.66
CA PRO A 139 10.30 -16.46 6.99
C PRO A 139 10.14 -17.81 7.69
N ASP A 140 9.94 -17.82 9.00
CA ASP A 140 10.11 -19.01 9.82
C ASP A 140 8.77 -19.67 10.22
N VAL A 141 7.64 -19.07 9.84
CA VAL A 141 6.29 -19.55 10.18
C VAL A 141 5.32 -19.44 9.01
N ALA A 142 4.24 -20.23 9.04
CA ALA A 142 3.13 -20.16 8.11
C ALA A 142 2.26 -18.92 8.44
N SER A 143 2.76 -17.74 8.10
CA SER A 143 2.24 -16.44 8.51
C SER A 143 0.96 -15.98 7.78
N SER A 144 0.41 -16.80 6.88
CA SER A 144 -0.95 -16.62 6.36
C SER A 144 -2.01 -16.81 7.46
N ASP A 145 -1.70 -17.63 8.47
CA ASP A 145 -2.42 -17.67 9.73
C ASP A 145 -1.71 -16.74 10.72
N PRO A 146 -2.28 -15.59 11.07
CA PRO A 146 -1.63 -14.62 11.93
C PRO A 146 -1.38 -15.13 13.35
N THR A 147 -2.07 -16.18 13.80
CA THR A 147 -1.82 -16.78 15.11
C THR A 147 -0.42 -17.40 15.23
N ASN A 148 0.25 -17.67 14.09
CA ASN A 148 1.63 -18.18 14.05
C ASN A 148 2.70 -17.07 14.10
N LEU A 149 2.33 -15.78 14.07
CA LEU A 149 3.30 -14.70 14.03
C LEU A 149 4.22 -14.69 15.25
N GLN A 150 5.50 -14.49 14.97
CA GLN A 150 6.56 -14.42 16.00
C GLN A 150 7.02 -12.98 16.24
N THR A 151 6.81 -12.06 15.29
CA THR A 151 7.09 -10.63 15.50
C THR A 151 6.25 -10.11 16.65
N THR A 152 6.91 -9.57 17.67
CA THR A 152 6.27 -9.07 18.88
C THR A 152 6.25 -7.55 18.95
N VAL A 153 5.28 -7.02 19.67
CA VAL A 153 5.27 -5.64 20.14
C VAL A 153 5.08 -5.64 21.65
N ARG A 154 5.87 -4.83 22.36
CA ARG A 154 5.68 -4.55 23.78
C ARG A 154 5.76 -3.06 24.04
N ARG A 155 5.14 -2.64 25.12
CA ARG A 155 5.17 -1.25 25.56
C ARG A 155 6.28 -1.04 26.60
N GLU A 156 7.13 -0.03 26.37
CA GLU A 156 8.14 0.42 27.34
C GLU A 156 7.91 1.92 27.61
N GLY A 157 7.20 2.22 28.70
CA GLY A 157 6.78 3.60 28.99
C GLY A 157 5.86 4.14 27.89
N ASP A 158 6.28 5.20 27.22
CA ASP A 158 5.55 5.83 26.10
C ASP A 158 5.99 5.34 24.73
N THR A 159 6.86 4.33 24.69
CA THR A 159 7.43 3.78 23.45
C THR A 159 6.89 2.37 23.19
N LEU A 160 6.66 2.06 21.92
CA LEU A 160 6.42 0.69 21.47
C LEU A 160 7.72 0.10 20.92
N VAL A 161 8.13 -1.04 21.43
CA VAL A 161 9.28 -1.79 20.93
C VAL A 161 8.78 -2.95 20.10
N VAL A 162 9.09 -2.93 18.80
CA VAL A 162 8.77 -4.00 17.85
C VAL A 162 10.02 -4.82 17.59
N GLN A 163 9.90 -6.15 17.69
CA GLN A 163 11.01 -7.07 17.43
C GLN A 163 10.57 -8.24 16.58
N GLY A 164 11.23 -8.46 15.45
CA GLY A 164 10.95 -9.58 14.57
C GLY A 164 11.57 -9.41 13.19
N ARG A 165 11.24 -10.34 12.30
CA ARG A 165 11.74 -10.39 10.94
C ARG A 165 10.59 -10.67 9.99
N LYS A 166 10.47 -9.82 8.97
CA LYS A 166 9.46 -9.95 7.92
C LYS A 166 10.14 -10.22 6.57
N TRP A 167 9.44 -10.87 5.66
CA TRP A 167 9.93 -11.11 4.32
C TRP A 167 8.82 -10.96 3.26
N PHE A 168 9.20 -10.88 1.99
CA PHE A 168 8.28 -10.63 0.87
C PHE A 168 7.37 -9.43 1.09
N ILE A 169 7.95 -8.36 1.63
CA ILE A 169 7.22 -7.13 1.94
C ILE A 169 7.28 -6.20 0.73
N THR A 170 6.27 -6.29 -0.10
CA THR A 170 6.14 -5.49 -1.33
C THR A 170 6.26 -4.00 -1.01
N GLY A 171 7.13 -3.32 -1.73
CA GLY A 171 7.33 -1.88 -1.64
C GLY A 171 8.21 -1.40 -0.48
N ALA A 172 8.69 -2.28 0.43
CA ALA A 172 9.49 -1.86 1.58
C ALA A 172 10.83 -1.21 1.19
N ALA A 173 11.44 -1.64 0.09
CA ALA A 173 12.68 -1.06 -0.41
C ALA A 173 12.45 0.03 -1.49
N HIS A 174 11.21 0.42 -1.75
CA HIS A 174 10.93 1.51 -2.67
C HIS A 174 11.53 2.83 -2.16
N PRO A 175 12.19 3.65 -3.02
CA PRO A 175 12.86 4.88 -2.58
C PRO A 175 11.96 5.88 -1.85
N HIS A 176 10.66 5.86 -2.17
CA HIS A 176 9.66 6.73 -1.54
C HIS A 176 8.92 6.06 -0.37
N CYS A 177 9.23 4.81 -0.01
CA CYS A 177 8.63 4.18 1.16
C CYS A 177 9.04 4.93 2.42
N ARG A 178 8.08 5.26 3.27
CA ARG A 178 8.31 5.96 4.55
C ARG A 178 7.61 5.31 5.71
N LEU A 179 6.63 4.46 5.44
CA LEU A 179 5.80 3.84 6.45
C LEU A 179 5.72 2.32 6.25
N LEU A 180 5.96 1.58 7.31
CA LEU A 180 5.61 0.17 7.42
C LEU A 180 4.39 0.04 8.34
N ILE A 181 3.36 -0.67 7.91
CA ILE A 181 2.31 -1.16 8.81
C ILE A 181 2.70 -2.59 9.18
N VAL A 182 3.17 -2.77 10.40
CA VAL A 182 3.72 -4.05 10.88
C VAL A 182 2.68 -4.80 11.68
N LEU A 183 2.30 -5.99 11.24
CA LEU A 183 1.44 -6.88 12.01
C LEU A 183 2.30 -7.62 13.03
N CYS A 184 1.99 -7.40 14.31
CA CYS A 184 2.72 -7.93 15.45
C CYS A 184 1.78 -8.69 16.38
N ARG A 185 2.33 -9.61 17.14
CA ARG A 185 1.70 -10.20 18.32
C ARG A 185 2.12 -9.39 19.57
N SER A 186 1.18 -9.13 20.47
CA SER A 186 1.51 -8.57 21.79
C SER A 186 2.46 -9.52 22.52
N ALA A 187 3.59 -9.00 22.99
CA ALA A 187 4.45 -9.77 23.89
C ALA A 187 3.77 -9.92 25.26
N ASP A 188 4.04 -11.02 25.93
CA ASP A 188 3.58 -11.23 27.29
C ASP A 188 4.09 -10.09 28.17
N ASP A 189 3.19 -9.40 28.83
CA ASP A 189 3.53 -8.40 29.83
C ASP A 189 3.75 -9.16 31.14
N GLU A 190 4.99 -9.62 31.38
CA GLU A 190 5.39 -10.43 32.55
C GLU A 190 5.06 -9.76 33.89
N GLY A 191 4.48 -8.57 33.90
CA GLY A 191 4.15 -7.80 35.09
C GLY A 191 2.66 -7.48 35.28
N SER A 192 1.79 -7.68 34.29
CA SER A 192 0.40 -7.22 34.37
C SER A 192 -0.51 -8.11 35.21
N GLY A 193 -0.18 -9.40 35.35
CA GLY A 193 -1.02 -10.38 36.03
C GLY A 193 -2.37 -10.62 35.34
N GLU A 194 -2.64 -10.00 34.20
CA GLU A 194 -3.83 -10.22 33.42
C GLU A 194 -3.65 -11.46 32.50
N PRO A 195 -4.66 -12.29 32.35
CA PRO A 195 -4.58 -13.41 31.43
C PRO A 195 -4.45 -12.89 30.01
N MET A 196 -3.52 -13.44 29.23
CA MET A 196 -3.37 -13.12 27.80
C MET A 196 -4.68 -13.37 27.05
N PRO A 197 -5.11 -12.47 26.18
CA PRO A 197 -6.21 -12.72 25.27
C PRO A 197 -5.98 -14.02 24.47
N ASP A 198 -7.03 -14.62 23.95
CA ASP A 198 -6.85 -15.74 23.04
C ASP A 198 -6.01 -15.34 21.81
N SER A 199 -5.46 -16.33 21.12
CA SER A 199 -4.51 -16.11 20.01
C SER A 199 -5.05 -15.20 18.90
N HIS A 200 -6.38 -15.09 18.74
CA HIS A 200 -7.00 -14.24 17.73
C HIS A 200 -7.11 -12.77 18.14
N HIS A 201 -6.98 -12.46 19.43
CA HIS A 201 -7.06 -11.10 19.97
C HIS A 201 -5.69 -10.51 20.39
N GLN A 202 -4.60 -11.24 20.10
CA GLN A 202 -3.24 -10.82 20.48
C GLN A 202 -2.53 -9.96 19.42
N HIS A 203 -3.19 -9.59 18.33
CA HIS A 203 -2.53 -8.93 17.21
C HIS A 203 -2.77 -7.42 17.20
N SER A 204 -1.73 -6.69 16.83
CA SER A 204 -1.75 -5.25 16.62
C SER A 204 -1.09 -4.88 15.30
N MET A 205 -1.62 -3.86 14.64
CA MET A 205 -0.97 -3.21 13.51
C MET A 205 -0.25 -1.97 14.02
N VAL A 206 1.06 -1.96 13.93
CA VAL A 206 1.90 -0.87 14.41
C VAL A 206 2.41 -0.05 13.23
N LEU A 207 2.24 1.26 13.30
CA LEU A 207 2.80 2.19 12.32
C LEU A 207 4.27 2.43 12.65
N VAL A 208 5.16 1.95 11.81
CA VAL A 208 6.60 2.04 12.00
C VAL A 208 7.20 2.90 10.88
N PRO A 209 7.80 4.07 11.19
CA PRO A 209 8.58 4.81 10.20
C PRO A 209 9.71 3.95 9.66
N LEU A 210 9.97 3.99 8.35
CA LEU A 210 11.03 3.17 7.75
C LEU A 210 12.43 3.55 8.25
N ASP A 211 12.60 4.81 8.67
CA ASP A 211 13.84 5.35 9.25
C ASP A 211 13.91 5.24 10.78
N ALA A 212 12.96 4.54 11.41
CA ALA A 212 13.00 4.34 12.86
C ALA A 212 14.25 3.56 13.28
N PRO A 213 14.84 3.89 14.44
CA PRO A 213 16.03 3.18 14.94
C PRO A 213 15.80 1.66 14.99
N GLY A 214 16.73 0.90 14.41
CA GLY A 214 16.67 -0.57 14.38
C GLY A 214 15.93 -1.18 13.17
N VAL A 215 15.26 -0.38 12.36
CA VAL A 215 14.67 -0.86 11.09
C VAL A 215 15.78 -1.07 10.06
N GLN A 216 15.78 -2.24 9.44
CA GLN A 216 16.73 -2.59 8.39
C GLN A 216 16.05 -3.32 7.25
N VAL A 217 16.21 -2.85 6.02
CA VAL A 217 15.90 -3.58 4.80
C VAL A 217 17.13 -4.40 4.40
N LEU A 218 17.08 -5.71 4.63
CA LEU A 218 18.25 -6.57 4.47
C LEU A 218 18.56 -6.88 3.01
N ARG A 219 17.54 -7.03 2.18
CA ARG A 219 17.69 -7.35 0.74
C ARG A 219 16.36 -7.19 0.01
N ASN A 220 16.44 -7.06 -1.30
CA ASN A 220 15.30 -7.21 -2.18
C ASN A 220 15.13 -8.70 -2.55
N SER A 221 13.87 -9.15 -2.61
CA SER A 221 13.54 -10.49 -3.09
C SER A 221 12.91 -10.34 -4.47
N SER A 222 13.61 -10.78 -5.51
CA SER A 222 13.05 -10.79 -6.85
C SER A 222 11.92 -11.82 -6.96
N VAL A 223 10.85 -11.46 -7.64
CA VAL A 223 9.77 -12.35 -8.04
C VAL A 223 9.74 -12.43 -9.56
N PRO A 224 9.16 -13.50 -10.17
CA PRO A 224 9.08 -13.60 -11.61
C PRO A 224 8.51 -12.33 -12.24
N HIS A 225 9.20 -11.81 -13.26
CA HIS A 225 8.87 -10.59 -14.00
C HIS A 225 8.94 -9.26 -13.20
N GLN A 226 9.37 -9.27 -11.94
CA GLN A 226 9.59 -8.06 -11.15
C GLN A 226 10.97 -8.12 -10.50
N HIS A 227 11.86 -7.25 -10.92
CA HIS A 227 13.18 -7.04 -10.31
C HIS A 227 13.18 -5.82 -9.38
N THR A 228 11.99 -5.34 -9.04
CA THR A 228 11.77 -4.16 -8.20
C THR A 228 11.69 -4.52 -6.72
N PRO A 229 12.07 -3.60 -5.85
CA PRO A 229 11.93 -3.73 -4.41
C PRO A 229 10.48 -3.92 -3.95
#